data_05596d7d29ef0c1ba52774b9211781bf
#
_entry.id   05596d7d29ef0c1ba52774b9211781bf
#
_cell.length_a   1.000
_cell.length_b   1.000
_cell.length_c   1.000
_cell.angle_alpha   90.00
_cell.angle_beta   90.00
_cell.angle_gamma   90.00
#
_symmetry.space_group_name_H-M   'P 1'
#
loop_
_entity.id
_entity.type
_entity.pdbx_description
1 polymer ?
#
loop_
_entity_poly.entity_id
_entity_poly.type
_entity_poly.pdbx_seq_one_letter_code
_entity_poly.pdbx_strand_id
1 'polypeptide(L)'
;MRAAAVVAAVTLLAGCASPTQPSVPASAPPAPPTAARPLGAMLPTQEELAAALGIPPAGFMGQLVEGGADMLLRGVDRTEATPVDCVSPTYRLQQMVYAESPVRSVATRSWAGGSVAGPSMSAYLGVVQFDTADEAQRFFAASAQKWRHCDGQTLLLQQPNRGAREQSMITDVAVGDRVVSAVVLHDAGDSDSLTLQRALGVAGDCVVDVEITDLEDAKAAGADGAVHVADLMLDKIAR
;
A
#
# COMPACT_ATOMS: atom_id res chain seq x y z
N MET A 1 -70.39 6.23 -74.52
CA MET A 1 -70.21 5.08 -73.64
C MET A 1 -68.97 5.36 -72.82
N ARG A 2 -69.15 5.65 -71.54
CA ARG A 2 -68.02 6.04 -70.64
C ARG A 2 -67.69 4.91 -69.69
N ALA A 3 -66.48 4.39 -69.75
CA ALA A 3 -65.98 3.38 -68.84
C ALA A 3 -65.31 4.06 -67.65
N ALA A 4 -65.77 3.74 -66.44
CA ALA A 4 -65.18 4.20 -65.19
C ALA A 4 -64.16 3.18 -64.72
N ALA A 5 -62.93 3.64 -64.50
CA ALA A 5 -61.84 2.84 -63.88
C ALA A 5 -61.85 3.10 -62.34
N VAL A 6 -61.96 2.03 -61.59
CA VAL A 6 -61.82 2.03 -60.13
C VAL A 6 -60.35 1.77 -59.78
N VAL A 7 -59.72 2.76 -59.07
CA VAL A 7 -58.36 2.62 -58.54
C VAL A 7 -58.50 2.19 -57.10
N ALA A 8 -57.98 0.99 -56.77
CA ALA A 8 -57.87 0.53 -55.39
C ALA A 8 -56.53 1.02 -54.79
N ALA A 9 -56.61 1.79 -53.75
CA ALA A 9 -55.43 2.24 -52.97
C ALA A 9 -55.08 1.19 -51.91
N VAL A 10 -53.90 0.59 -52.04
CA VAL A 10 -53.33 -0.31 -51.03
C VAL A 10 -52.43 0.52 -50.08
N THR A 11 -52.89 0.69 -48.85
CA THR A 11 -52.10 1.31 -47.79
C THR A 11 -51.16 0.31 -47.14
N LEU A 12 -49.85 0.46 -47.39
CA LEU A 12 -48.77 -0.29 -46.73
C LEU A 12 -48.50 0.41 -45.38
N LEU A 13 -48.86 -0.25 -44.28
CA LEU A 13 -48.39 0.11 -42.92
C LEU A 13 -46.96 -0.36 -42.73
N ALA A 14 -46.00 0.54 -42.84
CA ALA A 14 -44.62 0.32 -42.44
C ALA A 14 -44.53 0.40 -40.93
N GLY A 15 -44.43 -0.74 -40.26
CA GLY A 15 -44.13 -0.87 -38.85
C GLY A 15 -42.65 -0.51 -38.59
N CYS A 16 -42.40 0.63 -37.90
CA CYS A 16 -41.07 0.96 -37.39
C CYS A 16 -40.73 0.04 -36.20
N ALA A 17 -39.93 -0.99 -36.45
CA ALA A 17 -39.27 -1.74 -35.39
C ALA A 17 -38.15 -0.86 -34.83
N SER A 18 -38.35 -0.31 -33.62
CA SER A 18 -37.27 0.37 -32.87
C SER A 18 -36.20 -0.63 -32.49
N PRO A 19 -34.92 -0.36 -32.78
CA PRO A 19 -33.85 -1.24 -32.32
C PRO A 19 -33.81 -1.20 -30.78
N THR A 20 -33.91 -2.36 -30.14
CA THR A 20 -33.70 -2.56 -28.70
C THR A 20 -32.25 -2.26 -28.42
N GLN A 21 -31.96 -1.08 -27.86
CA GLN A 21 -30.63 -0.76 -27.33
C GLN A 21 -30.32 -1.74 -26.20
N PRO A 22 -29.12 -2.38 -26.20
CA PRO A 22 -28.70 -3.15 -25.06
C PRO A 22 -28.59 -2.18 -23.85
N SER A 23 -29.33 -2.46 -22.79
CA SER A 23 -29.24 -1.73 -21.52
C SER A 23 -27.83 -1.94 -20.94
N VAL A 24 -27.00 -0.91 -20.99
CA VAL A 24 -25.76 -0.87 -20.25
C VAL A 24 -26.14 -0.96 -18.76
N PRO A 25 -25.61 -1.93 -18.00
CA PRO A 25 -25.88 -2.01 -16.58
C PRO A 25 -25.46 -0.68 -15.94
N ALA A 26 -26.39 -0.02 -15.26
CA ALA A 26 -26.10 1.20 -14.52
C ALA A 26 -25.00 0.87 -13.50
N SER A 27 -23.85 1.55 -13.59
CA SER A 27 -22.81 1.46 -12.57
C SER A 27 -23.45 1.74 -11.21
N ALA A 28 -23.21 0.85 -10.24
CA ALA A 28 -23.66 1.08 -8.87
C ALA A 28 -23.09 2.44 -8.37
N PRO A 29 -23.89 3.21 -7.61
CA PRO A 29 -23.38 4.44 -7.02
C PRO A 29 -22.14 4.13 -6.16
N PRO A 30 -21.14 5.04 -6.13
CA PRO A 30 -19.97 4.86 -5.29
C PRO A 30 -20.38 4.69 -3.82
N ALA A 31 -19.71 3.80 -3.10
CA ALA A 31 -19.96 3.59 -1.68
C ALA A 31 -19.73 4.92 -0.91
N PRO A 32 -20.53 5.19 0.13
CA PRO A 32 -20.33 6.39 0.94
C PRO A 32 -18.95 6.34 1.63
N PRO A 33 -18.29 7.50 1.82
CA PRO A 33 -17.02 7.56 2.53
C PRO A 33 -17.12 6.99 3.94
N THR A 34 -16.13 6.18 4.34
CA THR A 34 -16.04 5.65 5.70
C THR A 34 -15.72 6.78 6.68
N ALA A 35 -16.30 6.78 7.87
CA ALA A 35 -15.95 7.74 8.91
C ALA A 35 -14.51 7.54 9.41
N ALA A 36 -13.80 8.63 9.75
CA ALA A 36 -12.50 8.54 10.39
C ALA A 36 -12.64 7.83 11.74
N ARG A 37 -11.73 6.90 12.04
CA ARG A 37 -11.70 6.12 13.27
C ARG A 37 -10.30 6.16 13.90
N PRO A 38 -10.16 6.02 15.24
CA PRO A 38 -8.86 5.91 15.87
C PRO A 38 -8.12 4.68 15.35
N LEU A 39 -6.99 4.87 14.68
CA LEU A 39 -6.22 3.80 14.05
C LEU A 39 -5.19 3.18 15.00
N GLY A 40 -4.85 3.85 16.10
CA GLY A 40 -3.84 3.40 17.05
C GLY A 40 -4.12 2.02 17.67
N ALA A 41 -5.39 1.64 17.80
CA ALA A 41 -5.78 0.32 18.28
C ALA A 41 -5.45 -0.81 17.30
N MET A 42 -5.20 -0.49 16.04
CA MET A 42 -4.83 -1.44 14.98
C MET A 42 -3.33 -1.71 14.95
N LEU A 43 -2.54 -0.81 15.53
CA LEU A 43 -1.10 -1.01 15.70
C LEU A 43 -0.85 -2.04 16.82
N PRO A 44 0.17 -2.89 16.69
CA PRO A 44 0.54 -3.87 17.71
C PRO A 44 0.95 -3.22 19.03
N THR A 45 0.69 -3.92 20.13
CA THR A 45 1.39 -3.66 21.39
C THR A 45 2.82 -4.23 21.32
N GLN A 46 3.63 -3.91 22.32
CA GLN A 46 5.00 -4.44 22.39
C GLN A 46 5.00 -5.99 22.50
N GLU A 47 4.09 -6.54 23.27
CA GLU A 47 3.96 -7.98 23.48
C GLU A 47 3.48 -8.69 22.19
N GLU A 48 2.49 -8.10 21.51
CA GLU A 48 1.99 -8.61 20.24
C GLU A 48 3.09 -8.60 19.15
N LEU A 49 3.86 -7.50 19.08
CA LEU A 49 4.97 -7.37 18.14
C LEU A 49 6.09 -8.37 18.43
N ALA A 50 6.50 -8.50 19.68
CA ALA A 50 7.51 -9.46 20.09
C ALA A 50 7.09 -10.90 19.77
N ALA A 51 5.82 -11.24 20.00
CA ALA A 51 5.27 -12.57 19.67
C ALA A 51 5.27 -12.80 18.15
N ALA A 52 4.88 -11.80 17.34
CA ALA A 52 4.86 -11.91 15.88
C ALA A 52 6.27 -12.07 15.29
N LEU A 53 7.28 -11.46 15.92
CA LEU A 53 8.68 -11.54 15.49
C LEU A 53 9.44 -12.72 16.11
N GLY A 54 8.83 -13.46 17.06
CA GLY A 54 9.47 -14.59 17.72
C GLY A 54 10.64 -14.18 18.64
N ILE A 55 10.63 -12.97 19.18
CA ILE A 55 11.71 -12.40 19.99
C ILE A 55 11.22 -12.10 21.43
N PRO A 56 12.17 -11.92 22.40
CA PRO A 56 11.77 -11.48 23.75
C PRO A 56 11.03 -10.14 23.71
N PRO A 57 10.05 -9.90 24.61
CA PRO A 57 9.29 -8.66 24.71
C PRO A 57 10.12 -7.50 25.32
N ALA A 58 11.43 -7.51 25.08
CA ALA A 58 12.34 -6.45 25.51
C ALA A 58 12.45 -5.40 24.40
N GLY A 59 12.19 -4.15 24.74
CA GLY A 59 12.29 -3.08 23.76
C GLY A 59 11.60 -1.81 24.21
N PHE A 60 11.71 -0.80 23.38
CA PHE A 60 11.14 0.51 23.59
C PHE A 60 10.11 0.80 22.48
N MET A 61 8.87 1.06 22.87
CA MET A 61 7.80 1.46 21.94
C MET A 61 7.79 2.98 21.84
N GLY A 62 7.92 3.48 20.64
CA GLY A 62 7.80 4.90 20.33
C GLY A 62 6.39 5.45 20.54
N GLN A 63 6.27 6.76 20.50
CA GLN A 63 5.00 7.45 20.64
C GLN A 63 4.08 7.13 19.47
N LEU A 64 2.79 6.94 19.77
CA LEU A 64 1.74 6.90 18.76
C LEU A 64 1.59 8.29 18.13
N VAL A 65 1.60 8.35 16.81
CA VAL A 65 1.29 9.55 16.03
C VAL A 65 0.07 9.25 15.17
N GLU A 66 -0.98 10.07 15.29
CA GLU A 66 -2.20 9.99 14.49
C GLU A 66 -2.54 11.35 13.89
N GLY A 67 -3.08 11.34 12.66
CA GLY A 67 -3.52 12.56 11.98
C GLY A 67 -4.06 12.29 10.60
N GLY A 68 -4.08 13.30 9.75
CA GLY A 68 -4.47 13.22 8.35
C GLY A 68 -3.33 12.78 7.44
N ALA A 69 -3.51 12.96 6.14
CA ALA A 69 -2.49 12.65 5.12
C ALA A 69 -1.17 13.43 5.29
N ASP A 70 -1.18 14.52 6.06
CA ASP A 70 0.00 15.30 6.42
C ASP A 70 0.99 14.56 7.35
N MET A 71 0.55 13.45 7.98
CA MET A 71 1.40 12.55 8.75
C MET A 71 2.26 11.62 7.89
N LEU A 72 1.98 11.52 6.60
CA LEU A 72 2.83 10.79 5.66
C LEU A 72 4.20 11.45 5.51
N LEU A 73 5.23 10.61 5.35
CA LEU A 73 6.62 11.06 5.33
C LEU A 73 6.96 11.82 4.02
N ARG A 74 7.68 12.91 4.16
CA ARG A 74 8.22 13.72 3.04
C ARG A 74 9.73 13.51 2.90
N GLY A 75 10.16 12.26 2.99
CA GLY A 75 11.58 11.89 2.93
C GLY A 75 12.14 11.85 1.52
N VAL A 76 11.29 11.58 0.53
CA VAL A 76 11.70 11.38 -0.86
C VAL A 76 10.85 12.25 -1.79
N ASP A 77 11.51 12.97 -2.71
CA ASP A 77 10.87 13.68 -3.82
C ASP A 77 10.95 12.84 -5.12
N ARG A 78 10.00 13.06 -6.04
CA ARG A 78 9.95 12.36 -7.34
C ARG A 78 11.19 12.59 -8.19
N THR A 79 11.85 13.73 -8.04
CA THR A 79 13.05 14.11 -8.79
C THR A 79 14.32 13.55 -8.19
N GLU A 80 14.28 13.05 -6.96
CA GLU A 80 15.44 12.54 -6.21
C GLU A 80 15.62 11.02 -6.37
N ALA A 81 14.56 10.29 -6.77
CA ALA A 81 14.54 8.82 -6.80
C ALA A 81 14.46 8.26 -8.24
N THR A 82 15.28 7.25 -8.53
CA THR A 82 15.27 6.56 -9.84
C THR A 82 15.50 5.05 -9.66
N PRO A 83 14.60 4.17 -10.15
CA PRO A 83 13.31 4.47 -10.75
C PRO A 83 12.27 4.89 -9.70
N VAL A 84 11.47 5.90 -10.03
CA VAL A 84 10.51 6.51 -9.08
C VAL A 84 9.43 5.54 -8.58
N ASP A 85 9.01 4.59 -9.38
CA ASP A 85 8.02 3.58 -9.00
C ASP A 85 8.52 2.63 -7.90
N CYS A 86 9.84 2.52 -7.74
CA CYS A 86 10.46 1.68 -6.71
C CYS A 86 10.62 2.38 -5.35
N VAL A 87 10.12 3.59 -5.19
CA VAL A 87 10.06 4.27 -3.88
C VAL A 87 9.13 3.52 -2.92
N SER A 88 7.99 3.00 -3.40
CA SER A 88 7.00 2.32 -2.57
C SER A 88 7.55 1.05 -1.87
N PRO A 89 8.23 0.10 -2.54
CA PRO A 89 8.83 -1.04 -1.86
C PRO A 89 10.03 -0.67 -0.98
N THR A 90 10.73 0.45 -1.27
CA THR A 90 11.96 0.83 -0.58
C THR A 90 11.70 1.62 0.70
N TYR A 91 10.84 2.62 0.63
CA TYR A 91 10.61 3.56 1.73
C TYR A 91 9.15 3.54 2.17
N ARG A 92 8.92 3.30 3.47
CA ARG A 92 7.58 3.29 4.07
C ARG A 92 6.90 4.66 4.02
N LEU A 93 5.60 4.66 3.93
CA LEU A 93 4.70 5.79 4.18
C LEU A 93 5.07 7.10 3.46
N GLN A 94 5.74 7.04 2.28
CA GLN A 94 6.13 8.25 1.57
C GLN A 94 4.92 8.97 0.99
N GLN A 95 4.75 10.26 1.30
CA GLN A 95 3.63 11.08 0.84
C GLN A 95 3.46 11.01 -0.69
N MET A 96 4.55 11.01 -1.44
CA MET A 96 4.52 10.92 -2.89
C MET A 96 3.87 9.63 -3.43
N VAL A 97 3.94 8.53 -2.67
CA VAL A 97 3.34 7.23 -3.03
C VAL A 97 1.81 7.30 -2.89
N TYR A 98 1.32 8.02 -1.88
CA TYR A 98 -0.10 8.15 -1.56
C TYR A 98 -0.75 9.41 -2.17
N ALA A 99 0.00 10.27 -2.87
CA ALA A 99 -0.43 11.62 -3.27
C ALA A 99 -1.72 11.68 -4.12
N GLU A 100 -2.00 10.62 -4.90
CA GLU A 100 -3.19 10.54 -5.78
C GLU A 100 -4.32 9.73 -5.15
N SER A 101 -4.20 9.40 -3.86
CA SER A 101 -5.15 8.55 -3.16
C SER A 101 -5.92 9.35 -2.10
N PRO A 102 -7.21 9.09 -1.90
CA PRO A 102 -8.02 9.79 -0.92
C PRO A 102 -7.75 9.27 0.49
N VAL A 103 -6.59 9.62 1.04
CA VAL A 103 -6.18 9.27 2.40
C VAL A 103 -6.95 10.13 3.39
N ARG A 104 -7.66 9.48 4.31
CA ARG A 104 -8.47 10.11 5.35
C ARG A 104 -7.68 10.31 6.65
N SER A 105 -7.02 9.25 7.11
CA SER A 105 -6.24 9.29 8.35
C SER A 105 -5.06 8.33 8.29
N VAL A 106 -4.07 8.62 9.11
CA VAL A 106 -2.81 7.85 9.23
C VAL A 106 -2.50 7.69 10.70
N ALA A 107 -2.09 6.49 11.12
CA ALA A 107 -1.49 6.26 12.42
C ALA A 107 -0.15 5.55 12.25
N THR A 108 0.84 5.96 13.03
CA THR A 108 2.17 5.36 13.00
C THR A 108 2.73 5.13 14.40
N ARG A 109 3.59 4.13 14.51
CA ARG A 109 4.37 3.85 15.71
C ARG A 109 5.69 3.20 15.33
N SER A 110 6.75 3.51 16.06
CA SER A 110 8.04 2.83 15.96
C SER A 110 8.27 1.92 17.18
N TRP A 111 9.18 0.97 17.01
CA TRP A 111 9.68 0.12 18.07
C TRP A 111 11.16 -0.19 17.83
N ALA A 112 11.92 -0.40 18.90
CA ALA A 112 13.28 -0.89 18.84
C ALA A 112 13.53 -1.83 20.03
N GLY A 113 14.15 -2.97 19.78
CA GLY A 113 14.37 -3.99 20.81
C GLY A 113 14.98 -5.27 20.25
N GLY A 114 14.56 -6.42 20.79
CA GLY A 114 14.96 -7.75 20.33
C GLY A 114 16.08 -8.37 21.14
N SER A 115 16.87 -7.62 21.90
CA SER A 115 17.95 -8.12 22.73
C SER A 115 18.01 -7.40 24.08
N VAL A 116 18.49 -8.10 25.14
CA VAL A 116 18.74 -7.50 26.44
C VAL A 116 20.03 -6.69 26.49
N ALA A 117 20.90 -6.88 25.52
CA ALA A 117 22.18 -6.15 25.38
C ALA A 117 22.00 -4.80 24.65
N GLY A 118 20.87 -4.60 23.99
CA GLY A 118 20.55 -3.43 23.18
C GLY A 118 19.60 -3.76 22.04
N PRO A 119 19.12 -2.79 21.30
CA PRO A 119 18.27 -3.07 20.14
C PRO A 119 19.05 -3.82 19.07
N SER A 120 18.59 -5.03 18.72
CA SER A 120 19.05 -5.79 17.56
C SER A 120 18.11 -5.65 16.36
N MET A 121 16.90 -5.12 16.58
CA MET A 121 15.89 -4.87 15.55
C MET A 121 15.19 -3.54 15.77
N SER A 122 14.69 -2.95 14.69
CA SER A 122 13.72 -1.87 14.77
C SER A 122 12.53 -2.15 13.85
N ALA A 123 11.37 -1.63 14.21
CA ALA A 123 10.16 -1.71 13.42
C ALA A 123 9.49 -0.34 13.29
N TYR A 124 8.96 -0.07 12.10
CA TYR A 124 8.09 1.06 11.83
C TYR A 124 6.77 0.54 11.27
N LEU A 125 5.69 0.95 11.92
CA LEU A 125 4.36 0.43 11.70
C LEU A 125 3.44 1.58 11.31
N GLY A 126 2.72 1.42 10.21
CA GLY A 126 1.76 2.41 9.75
C GLY A 126 0.42 1.78 9.36
N VAL A 127 -0.65 2.50 9.66
CA VAL A 127 -1.99 2.25 9.14
C VAL A 127 -2.46 3.49 8.43
N VAL A 128 -2.92 3.33 7.19
CA VAL A 128 -3.45 4.40 6.35
C VAL A 128 -4.89 4.06 6.01
N GLN A 129 -5.84 4.90 6.45
CA GLN A 129 -7.25 4.77 6.13
C GLN A 129 -7.57 5.57 4.87
N PHE A 130 -8.28 4.96 3.94
CA PHE A 130 -8.82 5.57 2.72
C PHE A 130 -10.28 5.96 2.91
N ASP A 131 -10.83 6.71 1.97
CA ASP A 131 -12.25 7.07 2.00
C ASP A 131 -13.17 5.87 1.86
N THR A 132 -12.76 4.85 1.11
CA THR A 132 -13.52 3.61 0.90
C THR A 132 -12.61 2.37 0.84
N ALA A 133 -13.20 1.20 1.10
CA ALA A 133 -12.51 -0.08 0.95
C ALA A 133 -12.05 -0.33 -0.52
N ASP A 134 -12.85 0.09 -1.49
CA ASP A 134 -12.50 -0.04 -2.91
C ASP A 134 -11.26 0.78 -3.27
N GLU A 135 -11.06 1.92 -2.65
CA GLU A 135 -9.87 2.75 -2.87
C GLU A 135 -8.63 2.16 -2.22
N ALA A 136 -8.75 1.64 -1.00
CA ALA A 136 -7.69 0.90 -0.34
C ALA A 136 -7.26 -0.31 -1.18
N GLN A 137 -8.23 -1.07 -1.68
CA GLN A 137 -7.98 -2.25 -2.52
C GLN A 137 -7.32 -1.88 -3.86
N ARG A 138 -7.76 -0.79 -4.52
CA ARG A 138 -7.13 -0.30 -5.77
C ARG A 138 -5.70 0.16 -5.53
N PHE A 139 -5.46 0.88 -4.44
CA PHE A 139 -4.12 1.31 -4.05
C PHE A 139 -3.20 0.13 -3.82
N PHE A 140 -3.66 -0.88 -3.06
CA PHE A 140 -2.90 -2.10 -2.79
C PHE A 140 -2.57 -2.85 -4.09
N ALA A 141 -3.55 -3.08 -4.95
CA ALA A 141 -3.35 -3.79 -6.21
C ALA A 141 -2.34 -3.09 -7.12
N ALA A 142 -2.42 -1.76 -7.24
CA ALA A 142 -1.46 -0.98 -8.01
C ALA A 142 -0.05 -1.02 -7.39
N SER A 143 0.04 -0.94 -6.06
CA SER A 143 1.31 -1.05 -5.33
C SER A 143 1.93 -2.43 -5.50
N ALA A 144 1.17 -3.51 -5.38
CA ALA A 144 1.65 -4.87 -5.57
C ALA A 144 2.23 -5.11 -6.99
N GLN A 145 1.62 -4.49 -8.01
CA GLN A 145 2.17 -4.53 -9.37
C GLN A 145 3.51 -3.79 -9.48
N LYS A 146 3.62 -2.61 -8.87
CA LYS A 146 4.87 -1.83 -8.83
C LYS A 146 5.97 -2.59 -8.09
N TRP A 147 5.66 -3.16 -6.92
CA TRP A 147 6.62 -3.95 -6.15
C TRP A 147 7.16 -5.12 -6.97
N ARG A 148 6.28 -5.88 -7.63
CA ARG A 148 6.70 -6.97 -8.53
C ARG A 148 7.60 -6.50 -9.67
N HIS A 149 7.33 -5.32 -10.23
CA HIS A 149 8.17 -4.73 -11.28
C HIS A 149 9.54 -4.29 -10.76
N CYS A 150 9.63 -3.95 -9.47
CA CYS A 150 10.87 -3.50 -8.83
C CYS A 150 11.76 -4.66 -8.34
N ASP A 151 11.31 -5.91 -8.42
CA ASP A 151 12.11 -7.07 -8.03
C ASP A 151 13.41 -7.15 -8.83
N GLY A 152 14.54 -7.28 -8.15
CA GLY A 152 15.89 -7.26 -8.73
C GLY A 152 16.37 -5.87 -9.17
N GLN A 153 15.60 -4.80 -8.96
CA GLN A 153 16.03 -3.44 -9.32
C GLN A 153 16.73 -2.73 -8.15
N THR A 154 17.58 -1.79 -8.51
CA THR A 154 18.23 -0.88 -7.56
C THR A 154 17.64 0.51 -7.70
N LEU A 155 17.05 1.00 -6.61
CA LEU A 155 16.67 2.40 -6.48
C LEU A 155 17.89 3.24 -6.10
N LEU A 156 18.11 4.32 -6.83
CA LEU A 156 19.08 5.37 -6.51
C LEU A 156 18.33 6.56 -5.93
N LEU A 157 18.67 6.97 -4.71
CA LEU A 157 18.21 8.21 -4.11
C LEU A 157 19.36 9.21 -4.11
N GLN A 158 19.12 10.37 -4.71
CA GLN A 158 20.09 11.47 -4.78
C GLN A 158 19.48 12.72 -4.18
N GLN A 159 19.94 13.13 -3.01
CA GLN A 159 19.50 14.33 -2.30
C GLN A 159 20.63 15.34 -2.19
N PRO A 160 20.93 16.11 -3.28
CA PRO A 160 22.08 17.02 -3.31
C PRO A 160 22.04 18.06 -2.21
N ASN A 161 20.84 18.53 -1.86
CA ASN A 161 20.63 19.52 -0.80
C ASN A 161 20.93 19.00 0.61
N ARG A 162 20.95 17.67 0.79
CA ARG A 162 21.29 16.97 2.04
C ARG A 162 22.66 16.29 1.96
N GLY A 163 23.33 16.33 0.80
CA GLY A 163 24.59 15.63 0.57
C GLY A 163 24.44 14.11 0.60
N ALA A 164 23.21 13.59 0.51
CA ALA A 164 22.94 12.15 0.60
C ALA A 164 22.87 11.50 -0.78
N ARG A 165 23.50 10.33 -0.89
CA ARG A 165 23.37 9.41 -2.01
C ARG A 165 23.25 8.00 -1.47
N GLU A 166 22.13 7.37 -1.77
CA GLU A 166 21.78 6.05 -1.25
C GLU A 166 21.42 5.11 -2.39
N GLN A 167 21.71 3.83 -2.22
CA GLN A 167 21.33 2.76 -3.14
C GLN A 167 20.55 1.71 -2.36
N SER A 168 19.45 1.24 -2.94
CA SER A 168 18.61 0.23 -2.30
C SER A 168 18.25 -0.82 -3.34
N MET A 169 18.76 -2.04 -3.18
CA MET A 169 18.38 -3.17 -4.04
C MET A 169 17.16 -3.86 -3.46
N ILE A 170 16.11 -3.99 -4.26
CA ILE A 170 14.86 -4.66 -3.91
C ILE A 170 14.94 -6.11 -4.38
N THR A 171 14.69 -7.06 -3.49
CA THR A 171 14.74 -8.50 -3.79
C THR A 171 13.59 -9.23 -3.11
N ASP A 172 13.41 -10.50 -3.51
CA ASP A 172 12.46 -11.42 -2.86
C ASP A 172 11.04 -10.87 -2.77
N VAL A 173 10.58 -10.21 -3.83
CA VAL A 173 9.22 -9.68 -3.87
C VAL A 173 8.22 -10.82 -3.96
N ALA A 174 7.40 -10.97 -2.92
CA ALA A 174 6.31 -11.94 -2.86
C ALA A 174 4.96 -11.22 -2.84
N VAL A 175 4.02 -11.70 -3.66
CA VAL A 175 2.67 -11.10 -3.76
C VAL A 175 1.63 -12.14 -3.38
N GLY A 176 0.96 -11.91 -2.26
CA GLY A 176 -0.19 -12.66 -1.78
C GLY A 176 -1.50 -11.93 -2.05
N ASP A 177 -2.60 -12.51 -1.56
CA ASP A 177 -3.95 -11.97 -1.77
C ASP A 177 -4.17 -10.64 -1.03
N ARG A 178 -3.60 -10.48 0.15
CA ARG A 178 -3.77 -9.30 1.00
C ARG A 178 -2.46 -8.65 1.46
N VAL A 179 -1.31 -9.24 1.17
CA VAL A 179 0.01 -8.72 1.54
C VAL A 179 0.95 -8.85 0.35
N VAL A 180 1.71 -7.80 0.08
CA VAL A 180 2.92 -7.85 -0.74
C VAL A 180 4.12 -7.56 0.15
N SER A 181 5.21 -8.29 -0.05
CA SER A 181 6.43 -8.15 0.73
C SER A 181 7.67 -8.07 -0.15
N ALA A 182 8.76 -7.53 0.40
CA ALA A 182 10.07 -7.45 -0.23
C ALA A 182 11.17 -7.41 0.82
N VAL A 183 12.37 -7.80 0.41
CA VAL A 183 13.61 -7.50 1.11
C VAL A 183 14.31 -6.34 0.41
N VAL A 184 14.83 -5.39 1.18
CA VAL A 184 15.58 -4.24 0.65
C VAL A 184 16.96 -4.23 1.28
N LEU A 185 17.97 -4.33 0.43
CA LEU A 185 19.36 -4.17 0.84
C LEU A 185 19.76 -2.72 0.63
N HIS A 186 19.90 -2.01 1.73
CA HIS A 186 20.14 -0.57 1.75
C HIS A 186 21.61 -0.28 1.97
N ASP A 187 22.21 0.52 1.07
CA ASP A 187 23.58 0.99 1.12
C ASP A 187 23.58 2.52 1.08
N ALA A 188 24.02 3.12 2.17
CA ALA A 188 24.16 4.58 2.32
C ALA A 188 25.61 5.07 2.14
N GLY A 189 26.47 4.25 1.53
CA GLY A 189 27.86 4.55 1.21
C GLY A 189 28.82 4.31 2.38
N ASP A 190 29.05 5.29 3.23
CA ASP A 190 30.03 5.16 4.35
C ASP A 190 29.49 4.43 5.59
N SER A 191 28.22 4.01 5.56
CA SER A 191 27.55 3.27 6.64
C SER A 191 27.52 1.78 6.35
N ASP A 192 27.33 0.96 7.39
CA ASP A 192 27.08 -0.47 7.22
C ASP A 192 25.79 -0.68 6.41
N SER A 193 25.81 -1.67 5.51
CA SER A 193 24.62 -2.04 4.75
C SER A 193 23.56 -2.60 5.69
N LEU A 194 22.31 -2.15 5.52
CA LEU A 194 21.17 -2.59 6.30
C LEU A 194 20.24 -3.45 5.47
N THR A 195 19.70 -4.50 6.07
CA THR A 195 18.63 -5.29 5.49
C THR A 195 17.30 -4.86 6.08
N LEU A 196 16.37 -4.46 5.20
CA LEU A 196 15.02 -4.08 5.55
C LEU A 196 14.06 -5.14 5.05
N GLN A 197 13.13 -5.55 5.90
CA GLN A 197 11.96 -6.34 5.52
C GLN A 197 10.79 -5.37 5.34
N ARG A 198 10.14 -5.43 4.20
CA ARG A 198 9.00 -4.57 3.88
C ARG A 198 7.74 -5.40 3.67
N ALA A 199 6.62 -4.92 4.17
CA ALA A 199 5.31 -5.47 3.84
C ALA A 199 4.27 -4.35 3.71
N LEU A 200 3.43 -4.48 2.68
CA LEU A 200 2.25 -3.64 2.48
C LEU A 200 1.04 -4.57 2.45
N GLY A 201 0.01 -4.27 3.22
CA GLY A 201 -1.18 -5.13 3.30
C GLY A 201 -2.47 -4.34 3.24
N VAL A 202 -3.60 -5.00 2.93
CA VAL A 202 -4.92 -4.37 2.82
C VAL A 202 -6.00 -5.16 3.55
N ALA A 203 -6.84 -4.46 4.33
CA ALA A 203 -8.07 -4.99 4.90
C ALA A 203 -9.10 -3.85 5.06
N GLY A 204 -10.34 -4.10 4.62
CA GLY A 204 -11.39 -3.10 4.63
C GLY A 204 -10.95 -1.81 3.90
N ASP A 205 -11.11 -0.68 4.55
CA ASP A 205 -10.73 0.65 4.06
C ASP A 205 -9.30 1.07 4.45
N CYS A 206 -8.50 0.15 4.98
CA CYS A 206 -7.16 0.43 5.46
C CYS A 206 -6.08 -0.34 4.72
N VAL A 207 -4.92 0.30 4.59
CA VAL A 207 -3.66 -0.30 4.18
C VAL A 207 -2.70 -0.24 5.37
N VAL A 208 -1.96 -1.32 5.61
CA VAL A 208 -0.85 -1.37 6.57
C VAL A 208 0.48 -1.29 5.83
N ASP A 209 1.43 -0.56 6.37
CA ASP A 209 2.77 -0.36 5.80
C ASP A 209 3.79 -0.64 6.89
N VAL A 210 4.56 -1.73 6.73
CA VAL A 210 5.46 -2.27 7.73
C VAL A 210 6.89 -2.25 7.20
N GLU A 211 7.81 -1.80 8.04
CA GLU A 211 9.25 -1.90 7.82
C GLU A 211 9.90 -2.46 9.08
N ILE A 212 10.71 -3.51 8.91
CA ILE A 212 11.52 -4.10 9.97
C ILE A 212 12.97 -4.06 9.52
N THR A 213 13.85 -3.53 10.37
CA THR A 213 15.28 -3.50 10.14
C THR A 213 15.95 -4.43 11.13
N ASP A 214 16.73 -5.37 10.62
CA ASP A 214 17.67 -6.14 11.42
C ASP A 214 18.97 -5.34 11.54
N LEU A 215 19.40 -5.08 12.78
CA LEU A 215 20.58 -4.28 13.09
C LEU A 215 21.84 -5.12 13.32
N GLU A 216 21.71 -6.44 13.53
CA GLU A 216 22.81 -7.33 13.85
C GLU A 216 23.19 -8.26 12.69
N ASP A 217 22.25 -8.65 11.83
CA ASP A 217 22.50 -9.69 10.81
C ASP A 217 21.87 -9.35 9.45
N ALA A 218 22.64 -8.61 8.64
CA ALA A 218 22.23 -8.13 7.33
C ALA A 218 21.93 -9.23 6.28
N LYS A 219 22.05 -10.53 6.62
CA LYS A 219 22.03 -11.60 5.62
C LYS A 219 20.95 -12.66 5.78
N ALA A 220 20.22 -12.71 6.89
CA ALA A 220 19.53 -13.95 7.27
C ALA A 220 18.02 -13.98 7.09
N ALA A 221 17.34 -12.86 6.96
CA ALA A 221 15.88 -12.87 7.01
C ALA A 221 15.26 -12.51 5.66
N GLY A 222 14.44 -13.43 5.12
CA GLY A 222 13.40 -13.06 4.16
C GLY A 222 12.44 -12.01 4.76
N ALA A 223 11.36 -11.66 4.06
CA ALA A 223 10.41 -10.68 4.55
C ALA A 223 9.41 -11.22 5.60
N ASP A 224 9.61 -12.41 6.15
CA ASP A 224 8.63 -13.12 7.00
C ASP A 224 8.22 -12.33 8.24
N GLY A 225 9.15 -11.65 8.90
CA GLY A 225 8.86 -10.83 10.07
C GLY A 225 7.89 -9.70 9.75
N ALA A 226 8.13 -8.98 8.64
CA ALA A 226 7.25 -7.89 8.21
C ALA A 226 5.88 -8.42 7.77
N VAL A 227 5.82 -9.60 7.14
CA VAL A 227 4.57 -10.27 6.76
C VAL A 227 3.75 -10.66 7.99
N HIS A 228 4.37 -11.31 8.99
CA HIS A 228 3.67 -11.68 10.22
C HIS A 228 3.09 -10.48 10.96
N VAL A 229 3.85 -9.37 11.01
CA VAL A 229 3.37 -8.12 11.63
C VAL A 229 2.25 -7.50 10.81
N ALA A 230 2.36 -7.48 9.49
CA ALA A 230 1.30 -6.98 8.62
C ALA A 230 0.02 -7.80 8.79
N ASP A 231 0.10 -9.13 8.80
CA ASP A 231 -1.05 -10.01 9.01
C ASP A 231 -1.72 -9.78 10.36
N LEU A 232 -0.94 -9.64 11.44
CA LEU A 232 -1.45 -9.28 12.76
C LEU A 232 -2.25 -7.97 12.73
N MET A 233 -1.72 -6.94 12.06
CA MET A 233 -2.40 -5.65 11.93
C MET A 233 -3.68 -5.76 11.09
N LEU A 234 -3.66 -6.50 9.98
CA LEU A 234 -4.82 -6.74 9.13
C LEU A 234 -5.93 -7.49 9.87
N ASP A 235 -5.57 -8.46 10.73
CA ASP A 235 -6.54 -9.19 11.56
C ASP A 235 -7.18 -8.29 12.62
N LYS A 236 -6.46 -7.28 13.13
CA LYS A 236 -7.02 -6.24 14.04
C LYS A 236 -7.97 -5.29 13.30
N ILE A 237 -7.73 -5.01 12.03
CA ILE A 237 -8.60 -4.17 11.19
C ILE A 237 -9.91 -4.90 10.83
N ALA A 238 -9.85 -6.21 10.63
CA ALA A 238 -10.98 -7.03 10.20
C ALA A 238 -11.98 -7.37 11.32
N ARG A 239 -11.65 -7.10 12.60
CA ARG A 239 -12.52 -7.32 13.79
C ARG A 239 -13.48 -6.19 14.01
#